data_2bd1dd78dddb4d0b165accd4a20c0d71
#
_entry.id   2bd1dd78dddb4d0b165accd4a20c0d71
#
_cell.length_a   1.000
_cell.length_b   1.000
_cell.length_c   1.000
_cell.angle_alpha   90.00
_cell.angle_beta   90.00
_cell.angle_gamma   90.00
#
_symmetry.space_group_name_H-M   'P 1'
#
loop_
_entity.id
_entity.type
_entity.pdbx_description
1 polymer ?
#
loop_
_entity_poly.entity_id
_entity_poly.type
_entity_poly.pdbx_seq_one_letter_code
_entity_poly.pdbx_strand_id
1 'polypeptide(L)'
;MRHLLLLAAAALAQPAPLSAQAPSPAAPDYTKDSSWLCLPGRADVCSTPLATTALNPNGYGSTGQSSVAKDPPIDCFYVYPTVSRDQGLNSDLIPNEEKAAAQTQFARFASECRTFSPIYRQMTVAAIVAFAAGGSIDQAAAIAYRDVAAAWHNYLATRNNGRPFVLIGHSQGSLMLQQLIANEIEKNPAVATRMKLAIIPGFNVLVPQGRLVGGTFKSTPLCSRPGETGCVIACSSFRERNPPPEGALFGVADKPGMTVGCVNPALPGSRDWVKLDSYWYSRSSNPVPGGPISWSTEGAPPSPYLRTEGLVSAKCINEGQRGYLSIHTNADPSDKRTDRIGGEVAVLGMFLPGWGMHLADVPEAQGDLIQQVGEIGMAEARARSRTAARR
;
A
#
# COMPACT_ATOMS: atom_id res chain seq x y z
N MET A 1 19.42 -68.36 31.72
CA MET A 1 19.59 -68.35 30.29
C MET A 1 18.23 -68.24 29.63
N ARG A 2 17.77 -67.08 29.34
CA ARG A 2 16.54 -66.82 28.53
C ARG A 2 16.80 -65.54 27.74
N HIS A 3 16.99 -65.64 26.41
CA HIS A 3 17.10 -64.52 25.51
C HIS A 3 15.69 -63.95 25.28
N LEU A 4 15.46 -62.66 25.65
CA LEU A 4 14.34 -61.88 25.24
C LEU A 4 14.67 -61.16 23.93
N LEU A 5 14.01 -61.56 22.86
CA LEU A 5 13.99 -60.82 21.58
C LEU A 5 12.97 -59.66 21.68
N LEU A 6 13.43 -58.46 21.67
CA LEU A 6 12.62 -57.25 21.49
C LEU A 6 12.38 -57.03 19.97
N LEU A 7 11.18 -57.28 19.51
CA LEU A 7 10.69 -56.87 18.19
C LEU A 7 10.33 -55.38 18.25
N ALA A 8 11.13 -54.51 17.61
CA ALA A 8 10.80 -53.13 17.37
C ALA A 8 9.85 -53.05 16.17
N ALA A 9 8.58 -52.73 16.40
CA ALA A 9 7.60 -52.42 15.34
C ALA A 9 7.86 -51.00 14.82
N ALA A 10 8.44 -50.90 13.63
CA ALA A 10 8.57 -49.64 12.90
C ALA A 10 7.18 -49.29 12.35
N ALA A 11 6.52 -48.30 12.94
CA ALA A 11 5.33 -47.71 12.39
C ALA A 11 5.70 -46.86 11.15
N LEU A 12 5.38 -47.34 9.96
CA LEU A 12 5.45 -46.60 8.71
C LEU A 12 4.40 -45.47 8.79
N ALA A 13 4.82 -44.24 9.07
CA ALA A 13 3.99 -43.07 8.90
C ALA A 13 3.67 -42.90 7.41
N GLN A 14 2.44 -43.16 7.02
CA GLN A 14 1.98 -42.83 5.66
C GLN A 14 1.96 -41.32 5.50
N PRO A 15 2.49 -40.77 4.39
CA PRO A 15 2.36 -39.35 4.11
C PRO A 15 0.86 -39.04 3.96
N ALA A 16 0.39 -38.03 4.70
CA ALA A 16 -0.96 -37.51 4.54
C ALA A 16 -1.16 -37.08 3.07
N PRO A 17 -2.32 -37.39 2.44
CA PRO A 17 -2.60 -36.94 1.09
C PRO A 17 -2.52 -35.41 1.06
N LEU A 18 -1.71 -34.87 0.12
CA LEU A 18 -1.76 -33.46 -0.22
C LEU A 18 -3.21 -33.12 -0.57
N SER A 19 -3.85 -32.30 0.24
CA SER A 19 -5.18 -31.79 -0.05
C SER A 19 -5.12 -31.14 -1.44
N ALA A 20 -5.90 -31.65 -2.39
CA ALA A 20 -6.02 -31.05 -3.70
C ALA A 20 -6.47 -29.60 -3.51
N GLN A 21 -5.63 -28.67 -3.93
CA GLN A 21 -5.89 -27.25 -3.83
C GLN A 21 -7.16 -26.94 -4.64
N ALA A 22 -8.12 -26.25 -4.03
CA ALA A 22 -9.33 -25.86 -4.74
C ALA A 22 -8.96 -25.08 -6.02
N PRO A 23 -9.61 -25.33 -7.15
CA PRO A 23 -9.32 -24.65 -8.39
C PRO A 23 -9.49 -23.13 -8.18
N SER A 24 -8.57 -22.33 -8.70
CA SER A 24 -8.70 -20.86 -8.67
C SER A 24 -10.00 -20.44 -9.36
N PRO A 25 -10.71 -19.44 -8.84
CA PRO A 25 -11.91 -18.91 -9.48
C PRO A 25 -11.66 -18.51 -10.95
N ALA A 26 -12.70 -18.43 -11.77
CA ALA A 26 -12.60 -17.92 -13.13
C ALA A 26 -12.07 -16.49 -13.13
N ALA A 27 -11.37 -16.09 -14.21
CA ALA A 27 -10.87 -14.72 -14.35
C ALA A 27 -12.02 -13.70 -14.36
N PRO A 28 -11.85 -12.52 -13.70
CA PRO A 28 -12.88 -11.47 -13.70
C PRO A 28 -13.12 -10.92 -15.12
N ASP A 29 -14.38 -10.60 -15.41
CA ASP A 29 -14.76 -9.87 -16.62
C ASP A 29 -14.86 -8.36 -16.29
N TYR A 30 -13.81 -7.61 -16.61
CA TYR A 30 -13.71 -6.18 -16.30
C TYR A 30 -14.57 -5.27 -17.18
N THR A 31 -15.27 -5.81 -18.18
CA THR A 31 -16.32 -5.07 -18.87
C THR A 31 -17.54 -4.84 -17.99
N LYS A 32 -17.71 -5.65 -16.95
CA LYS A 32 -18.79 -5.58 -15.96
C LYS A 32 -18.39 -4.71 -14.77
N ASP A 33 -19.28 -3.80 -14.37
CA ASP A 33 -19.06 -2.96 -13.20
C ASP A 33 -18.94 -3.73 -11.89
N SER A 34 -19.53 -4.94 -11.81
CA SER A 34 -19.40 -5.83 -10.66
C SER A 34 -17.99 -6.37 -10.43
N SER A 35 -17.11 -6.32 -11.43
CA SER A 35 -15.68 -6.68 -11.29
C SER A 35 -14.82 -5.54 -10.76
N TRP A 36 -15.44 -4.43 -10.36
CA TRP A 36 -14.75 -3.27 -9.81
C TRP A 36 -15.22 -3.00 -8.38
N LEU A 37 -14.27 -2.83 -7.48
CA LEU A 37 -14.53 -2.43 -6.09
C LEU A 37 -14.94 -0.96 -6.02
N CYS A 38 -14.26 -0.10 -6.80
CA CYS A 38 -14.56 1.33 -6.90
C CYS A 38 -14.67 1.76 -8.36
N LEU A 39 -15.70 2.56 -8.66
CA LEU A 39 -15.92 3.21 -9.96
C LEU A 39 -16.47 4.64 -9.76
N PRO A 40 -16.07 5.61 -10.61
CA PRO A 40 -16.61 6.96 -10.56
C PRO A 40 -18.13 6.99 -10.75
N GLY A 41 -18.80 7.82 -9.97
CA GLY A 41 -20.26 8.01 -10.08
C GLY A 41 -21.12 6.90 -9.50
N ARG A 42 -20.53 5.86 -8.94
CA ARG A 42 -21.21 4.77 -8.25
C ARG A 42 -21.20 4.99 -6.73
N ALA A 43 -22.27 4.64 -6.05
CA ALA A 43 -22.29 4.52 -4.60
C ALA A 43 -21.57 3.22 -4.19
N ASP A 44 -20.32 3.35 -3.75
CA ASP A 44 -19.47 2.25 -3.31
C ASP A 44 -18.55 2.68 -2.15
N VAL A 45 -17.63 1.79 -1.76
CA VAL A 45 -16.75 2.03 -0.60
C VAL A 45 -15.82 3.24 -0.77
N CYS A 46 -15.51 3.65 -2.00
CA CYS A 46 -14.67 4.81 -2.29
C CYS A 46 -15.45 6.13 -2.31
N SER A 47 -16.78 6.08 -2.42
CA SER A 47 -17.66 7.25 -2.37
C SER A 47 -18.38 7.41 -1.03
N THR A 48 -18.25 6.42 -0.12
CA THR A 48 -18.84 6.50 1.22
C THR A 48 -18.10 7.51 2.08
N PRO A 49 -18.79 8.52 2.67
CA PRO A 49 -18.15 9.49 3.55
C PRO A 49 -17.52 8.84 4.78
N LEU A 50 -16.31 9.20 5.09
CA LEU A 50 -15.54 8.67 6.23
C LEU A 50 -15.46 9.72 7.34
N ALA A 51 -16.21 9.50 8.44
CA ALA A 51 -16.17 10.36 9.61
C ALA A 51 -14.76 10.34 10.24
N THR A 52 -14.17 11.52 10.37
CA THR A 52 -12.78 11.69 10.80
C THR A 52 -12.68 12.82 11.80
N THR A 53 -12.10 12.58 12.96
CA THR A 53 -11.84 13.59 14.00
C THR A 53 -10.38 14.02 13.95
N ALA A 54 -10.12 15.31 13.98
CA ALA A 54 -8.78 15.84 14.20
C ALA A 54 -8.30 15.49 15.61
N LEU A 55 -7.09 14.97 15.74
CA LEU A 55 -6.44 14.75 17.03
C LEU A 55 -5.21 15.65 17.12
N ASN A 56 -5.36 16.74 17.87
CA ASN A 56 -4.37 17.79 18.05
C ASN A 56 -3.58 17.60 19.35
N PRO A 57 -2.45 18.29 19.56
CA PRO A 57 -1.70 18.25 20.82
C PRO A 57 -2.56 18.56 22.06
N ASN A 58 -3.58 19.41 21.92
CA ASN A 58 -4.51 19.78 22.99
C ASN A 58 -5.75 18.87 23.09
N GLY A 59 -5.81 17.77 22.34
CA GLY A 59 -6.89 16.77 22.38
C GLY A 59 -7.72 16.69 21.11
N TYR A 60 -8.92 16.08 21.22
CA TYR A 60 -9.84 15.94 20.08
C TYR A 60 -10.38 17.28 19.62
N GLY A 61 -10.25 17.53 18.32
CA GLY A 61 -10.75 18.72 17.65
C GLY A 61 -12.04 18.46 16.87
N SER A 62 -12.20 19.14 15.73
CA SER A 62 -13.38 19.01 14.88
C SER A 62 -13.50 17.63 14.25
N THR A 63 -14.75 17.18 14.07
CA THR A 63 -15.07 15.99 13.28
C THR A 63 -15.67 16.44 11.93
N GLY A 64 -15.08 15.94 10.84
CA GLY A 64 -15.54 16.14 9.48
C GLY A 64 -15.81 14.82 8.77
N GLN A 65 -16.08 14.89 7.47
CA GLN A 65 -16.25 13.73 6.61
C GLN A 65 -15.41 13.91 5.34
N SER A 66 -14.94 12.79 4.78
CA SER A 66 -14.32 12.80 3.45
C SER A 66 -15.35 13.18 2.38
N SER A 67 -14.89 13.83 1.32
CA SER A 67 -15.69 14.26 0.19
C SER A 67 -15.30 13.56 -1.09
N VAL A 68 -16.19 13.60 -2.09
CA VAL A 68 -15.94 13.13 -3.46
C VAL A 68 -15.97 14.34 -4.38
N ALA A 69 -14.90 14.56 -5.15
CA ALA A 69 -14.86 15.63 -6.14
C ALA A 69 -15.85 15.36 -7.28
N LYS A 70 -16.55 16.41 -7.73
CA LYS A 70 -17.58 16.29 -8.77
C LYS A 70 -17.00 15.94 -10.15
N ASP A 71 -15.91 16.57 -10.54
CA ASP A 71 -15.24 16.37 -11.84
C ASP A 71 -13.73 16.62 -11.70
N PRO A 72 -13.01 15.75 -11.00
CA PRO A 72 -11.58 15.93 -10.80
C PRO A 72 -10.83 15.74 -12.13
N PRO A 73 -9.70 16.46 -12.31
CA PRO A 73 -8.97 16.49 -13.58
C PRO A 73 -8.18 15.21 -13.90
N ILE A 74 -7.97 14.35 -12.93
CA ILE A 74 -7.15 13.14 -13.03
C ILE A 74 -7.90 11.90 -12.55
N ASP A 75 -7.37 10.74 -12.89
CA ASP A 75 -7.84 9.43 -12.42
C ASP A 75 -6.88 8.84 -11.42
N CYS A 76 -7.37 8.09 -10.42
CA CYS A 76 -6.59 7.25 -9.53
C CYS A 76 -6.96 5.78 -9.75
N PHE A 77 -5.98 4.97 -10.10
CA PHE A 77 -6.12 3.53 -10.25
C PHE A 77 -5.44 2.84 -9.07
N TYR A 78 -6.24 2.16 -8.24
CA TYR A 78 -5.79 1.56 -6.98
C TYR A 78 -5.79 0.04 -7.05
N VAL A 79 -4.70 -0.55 -6.55
CA VAL A 79 -4.56 -1.99 -6.35
C VAL A 79 -4.30 -2.24 -4.86
N TYR A 80 -5.23 -2.91 -4.20
CA TYR A 80 -5.20 -3.12 -2.75
C TYR A 80 -4.17 -4.18 -2.33
N PRO A 81 -3.75 -4.21 -1.05
CA PRO A 81 -2.80 -5.19 -0.52
C PRO A 81 -3.43 -6.57 -0.32
N THR A 82 -2.60 -7.53 0.16
CA THR A 82 -3.07 -8.83 0.66
C THR A 82 -3.94 -8.63 1.91
N VAL A 83 -5.24 -8.90 1.78
CA VAL A 83 -6.19 -8.81 2.88
C VAL A 83 -7.14 -10.01 2.96
N SER A 84 -7.37 -10.73 1.86
CA SER A 84 -8.27 -11.88 1.82
C SER A 84 -7.84 -12.98 2.79
N ARG A 85 -8.82 -13.49 3.52
CA ARG A 85 -8.68 -14.62 4.44
C ARG A 85 -9.20 -15.92 3.85
N ASP A 86 -9.44 -15.96 2.54
CA ASP A 86 -9.79 -17.19 1.85
C ASP A 86 -8.73 -18.26 2.05
N GLN A 87 -9.15 -19.53 2.06
CA GLN A 87 -8.22 -20.64 2.31
C GLN A 87 -7.34 -21.00 1.12
N GLY A 88 -7.75 -20.62 -0.11
CA GLY A 88 -6.95 -20.79 -1.31
C GLY A 88 -5.76 -19.82 -1.36
N LEU A 89 -4.79 -20.08 -2.24
CA LEU A 89 -3.66 -19.14 -2.44
C LEU A 89 -4.09 -17.86 -3.18
N ASN A 90 -5.22 -17.90 -3.91
CA ASN A 90 -5.85 -16.73 -4.50
C ASN A 90 -7.27 -16.55 -3.94
N SER A 91 -7.74 -15.30 -3.85
CA SER A 91 -9.07 -14.95 -3.35
C SER A 91 -10.20 -15.38 -4.30
N ASP A 92 -11.40 -15.49 -3.75
CA ASP A 92 -12.63 -15.94 -4.43
C ASP A 92 -13.37 -14.84 -5.22
N LEU A 93 -12.87 -13.60 -5.21
CA LEU A 93 -13.47 -12.42 -5.85
C LEU A 93 -14.73 -11.85 -5.14
N ILE A 94 -15.05 -12.31 -3.94
CA ILE A 94 -16.10 -11.72 -3.10
C ILE A 94 -15.45 -10.72 -2.15
N PRO A 95 -15.53 -9.41 -2.41
CA PRO A 95 -14.77 -8.43 -1.63
C PRO A 95 -15.40 -8.23 -0.25
N ASN A 96 -14.69 -8.69 0.77
CA ASN A 96 -15.02 -8.49 2.18
C ASN A 96 -13.99 -7.56 2.83
N GLU A 97 -12.78 -8.06 3.08
CA GLU A 97 -11.67 -7.31 3.70
C GLU A 97 -11.13 -6.21 2.78
N GLU A 98 -11.25 -6.38 1.46
CA GLU A 98 -10.84 -5.42 0.44
C GLU A 98 -11.57 -4.08 0.57
N LYS A 99 -12.84 -4.11 1.01
CA LYS A 99 -13.63 -2.89 1.29
C LYS A 99 -13.00 -2.07 2.40
N ALA A 100 -12.58 -2.71 3.48
CA ALA A 100 -11.91 -2.03 4.59
C ALA A 100 -10.54 -1.48 4.18
N ALA A 101 -9.78 -2.22 3.36
CA ALA A 101 -8.52 -1.74 2.80
C ALA A 101 -8.74 -0.50 1.92
N ALA A 102 -9.70 -0.52 1.01
CA ALA A 102 -10.02 0.63 0.16
C ALA A 102 -10.48 1.84 0.99
N GLN A 103 -11.31 1.65 2.01
CA GLN A 103 -11.73 2.74 2.91
C GLN A 103 -10.55 3.36 3.67
N THR A 104 -9.63 2.53 4.14
CA THR A 104 -8.50 2.98 4.95
C THR A 104 -7.41 3.64 4.10
N GLN A 105 -7.13 3.10 2.92
CA GLN A 105 -5.96 3.48 2.12
C GLN A 105 -6.30 4.35 0.91
N PHE A 106 -7.52 4.28 0.37
CA PHE A 106 -7.81 4.85 -0.94
C PHE A 106 -9.00 5.80 -1.00
N ALA A 107 -10.10 5.55 -0.29
CA ALA A 107 -11.35 6.28 -0.47
C ALA A 107 -11.20 7.81 -0.35
N ARG A 108 -10.27 8.32 0.48
CA ARG A 108 -10.04 9.76 0.64
C ARG A 108 -9.46 10.44 -0.61
N PHE A 109 -8.79 9.69 -1.49
CA PHE A 109 -8.31 10.24 -2.75
C PHE A 109 -9.46 10.64 -3.71
N ALA A 110 -10.70 10.21 -3.43
CA ALA A 110 -11.88 10.64 -4.17
C ALA A 110 -12.11 12.16 -4.10
N SER A 111 -11.52 12.87 -3.13
CA SER A 111 -11.52 14.34 -3.10
C SER A 111 -10.70 14.98 -4.24
N GLU A 112 -9.77 14.24 -4.83
CA GLU A 112 -8.80 14.75 -5.80
C GLU A 112 -8.88 14.09 -7.17
N CYS A 113 -9.42 12.85 -7.27
CA CYS A 113 -9.40 12.07 -8.49
C CYS A 113 -10.66 11.20 -8.67
N ARG A 114 -10.94 10.79 -9.92
CA ARG A 114 -11.90 9.72 -10.19
C ARG A 114 -11.29 8.40 -9.74
N THR A 115 -11.98 7.66 -8.90
CA THR A 115 -11.47 6.43 -8.28
C THR A 115 -11.79 5.19 -9.08
N PHE A 116 -10.78 4.38 -9.36
CA PHE A 116 -10.89 3.06 -10.00
C PHE A 116 -10.15 2.03 -9.17
N SER A 117 -10.79 0.93 -8.82
CA SER A 117 -10.15 -0.20 -8.15
C SER A 117 -10.75 -1.50 -8.66
N PRO A 118 -9.98 -2.36 -9.35
CA PRO A 118 -10.46 -3.67 -9.77
C PRO A 118 -10.58 -4.62 -8.58
N ILE A 119 -11.53 -5.56 -8.64
CA ILE A 119 -11.52 -6.78 -7.84
C ILE A 119 -10.63 -7.78 -8.59
N TYR A 120 -9.62 -8.34 -7.93
CA TYR A 120 -8.67 -9.25 -8.55
C TYR A 120 -8.37 -10.43 -7.63
N ARG A 121 -7.99 -11.57 -8.18
CA ARG A 121 -7.61 -12.77 -7.43
C ARG A 121 -6.27 -12.56 -6.73
N GLN A 122 -6.28 -11.68 -5.71
CA GLN A 122 -5.10 -11.41 -4.90
C GLN A 122 -4.53 -12.69 -4.28
N MET A 123 -3.24 -12.71 -4.01
CA MET A 123 -2.66 -13.69 -3.09
C MET A 123 -3.23 -13.45 -1.70
N THR A 124 -3.66 -14.51 -1.04
CA THR A 124 -4.35 -14.47 0.26
C THR A 124 -3.36 -14.48 1.44
N VAL A 125 -3.86 -14.29 2.66
CA VAL A 125 -3.08 -14.53 3.88
C VAL A 125 -2.55 -15.97 3.93
N ALA A 126 -3.31 -16.95 3.41
CA ALA A 126 -2.84 -18.34 3.29
C ALA A 126 -1.62 -18.47 2.36
N ALA A 127 -1.54 -17.66 1.30
CA ALA A 127 -0.36 -17.61 0.44
C ALA A 127 0.89 -17.07 1.18
N ILE A 128 0.72 -16.05 2.04
CA ILE A 128 1.83 -15.54 2.88
C ILE A 128 2.33 -16.64 3.82
N VAL A 129 1.42 -17.37 4.46
CA VAL A 129 1.78 -18.49 5.35
C VAL A 129 2.48 -19.60 4.58
N ALA A 130 2.00 -19.97 3.41
CA ALA A 130 2.63 -20.96 2.54
C ALA A 130 4.05 -20.54 2.13
N PHE A 131 4.24 -19.29 1.73
CA PHE A 131 5.55 -18.73 1.40
C PHE A 131 6.51 -18.76 2.59
N ALA A 132 6.06 -18.33 3.78
CA ALA A 132 6.85 -18.37 5.00
C ALA A 132 7.25 -19.81 5.40
N ALA A 133 6.45 -20.81 5.02
CA ALA A 133 6.78 -22.23 5.18
C ALA A 133 7.67 -22.80 4.06
N GLY A 134 8.17 -21.97 3.14
CA GLY A 134 9.03 -22.38 2.02
C GLY A 134 8.29 -22.91 0.79
N GLY A 135 6.96 -22.75 0.73
CA GLY A 135 6.14 -23.09 -0.44
C GLY A 135 6.26 -22.07 -1.56
N SER A 136 6.05 -22.51 -2.83
CA SER A 136 5.97 -21.58 -3.97
C SER A 136 4.61 -20.92 -4.05
N ILE A 137 4.63 -19.60 -4.30
CA ILE A 137 3.45 -18.76 -4.59
C ILE A 137 3.47 -18.18 -6.00
N ASP A 138 4.41 -18.60 -6.85
CA ASP A 138 4.64 -18.03 -8.18
C ASP A 138 3.40 -18.07 -9.07
N GLN A 139 2.67 -19.18 -9.05
CA GLN A 139 1.42 -19.32 -9.82
C GLN A 139 0.35 -18.38 -9.30
N ALA A 140 0.22 -18.24 -7.99
CA ALA A 140 -0.75 -17.34 -7.38
C ALA A 140 -0.43 -15.87 -7.69
N ALA A 141 0.84 -15.49 -7.64
CA ALA A 141 1.31 -14.16 -8.03
C ALA A 141 1.05 -13.88 -9.52
N ALA A 142 1.31 -14.86 -10.40
CA ALA A 142 1.04 -14.73 -11.84
C ALA A 142 -0.45 -14.58 -12.15
N ILE A 143 -1.33 -15.24 -11.40
CA ILE A 143 -2.79 -15.08 -11.50
C ILE A 143 -3.19 -13.66 -11.10
N ALA A 144 -2.73 -13.19 -9.94
CA ALA A 144 -3.02 -11.84 -9.43
C ALA A 144 -2.57 -10.76 -10.43
N TYR A 145 -1.35 -10.87 -10.97
CA TYR A 145 -0.86 -9.92 -11.96
C TYR A 145 -1.66 -9.92 -13.26
N ARG A 146 -2.03 -11.09 -13.78
CA ARG A 146 -2.86 -11.18 -15.00
C ARG A 146 -4.21 -10.49 -14.84
N ASP A 147 -4.82 -10.60 -13.66
CA ASP A 147 -6.09 -9.93 -13.38
C ASP A 147 -5.90 -8.41 -13.34
N VAL A 148 -4.87 -7.90 -12.65
CA VAL A 148 -4.56 -6.46 -12.62
C VAL A 148 -4.24 -5.92 -14.01
N ALA A 149 -3.47 -6.64 -14.82
CA ALA A 149 -3.16 -6.25 -16.19
C ALA A 149 -4.43 -6.25 -17.08
N ALA A 150 -5.32 -7.23 -16.95
CA ALA A 150 -6.58 -7.26 -17.68
C ALA A 150 -7.51 -6.09 -17.27
N ALA A 151 -7.59 -5.78 -15.97
CA ALA A 151 -8.32 -4.62 -15.49
C ALA A 151 -7.75 -3.31 -16.03
N TRP A 152 -6.42 -3.19 -16.04
CA TRP A 152 -5.72 -2.04 -16.59
C TRP A 152 -6.00 -1.83 -18.08
N HIS A 153 -5.94 -2.89 -18.87
CA HIS A 153 -6.25 -2.81 -20.29
C HIS A 153 -7.71 -2.38 -20.54
N ASN A 154 -8.65 -2.94 -19.78
CA ASN A 154 -10.06 -2.53 -19.85
C ASN A 154 -10.22 -1.05 -19.44
N TYR A 155 -9.59 -0.62 -18.33
CA TYR A 155 -9.62 0.76 -17.88
C TYR A 155 -9.12 1.72 -18.97
N LEU A 156 -7.98 1.45 -19.59
CA LEU A 156 -7.44 2.29 -20.67
C LEU A 156 -8.36 2.35 -21.88
N ALA A 157 -8.93 1.20 -22.27
CA ALA A 157 -9.75 1.09 -23.48
C ALA A 157 -11.15 1.72 -23.34
N THR A 158 -11.76 1.63 -22.15
CA THR A 158 -13.19 1.94 -21.99
C THR A 158 -13.52 3.04 -20.99
N ARG A 159 -12.62 3.37 -20.05
CA ARG A 159 -12.94 4.21 -18.90
C ARG A 159 -12.04 5.44 -18.75
N ASN A 160 -10.78 5.35 -19.10
CA ASN A 160 -9.80 6.44 -18.90
C ASN A 160 -10.02 7.62 -19.87
N ASN A 161 -10.42 7.37 -21.10
CA ASN A 161 -10.64 8.41 -22.12
C ASN A 161 -9.42 9.34 -22.33
N GLY A 162 -8.20 8.80 -22.29
CA GLY A 162 -6.97 9.58 -22.50
C GLY A 162 -6.60 10.51 -21.34
N ARG A 163 -7.24 10.43 -20.18
CA ARG A 163 -6.99 11.29 -19.02
C ARG A 163 -5.63 10.95 -18.37
N PRO A 164 -4.94 11.94 -17.76
CA PRO A 164 -3.82 11.66 -16.89
C PRO A 164 -4.27 10.86 -15.67
N PHE A 165 -3.36 10.05 -15.15
CA PHE A 165 -3.67 9.16 -14.03
C PHE A 165 -2.55 9.07 -13.01
N VAL A 166 -2.93 8.66 -11.80
CA VAL A 166 -2.08 8.28 -10.69
C VAL A 166 -2.32 6.81 -10.37
N LEU A 167 -1.24 6.06 -10.19
CA LEU A 167 -1.30 4.69 -9.70
C LEU A 167 -1.11 4.69 -8.19
N ILE A 168 -1.94 3.94 -7.47
CA ILE A 168 -1.86 3.83 -6.01
C ILE A 168 -1.90 2.35 -5.66
N GLY A 169 -0.97 1.89 -4.85
CA GLY A 169 -0.94 0.52 -4.35
C GLY A 169 -0.26 0.44 -3.00
N HIS A 170 -0.44 -0.68 -2.32
CA HIS A 170 0.27 -1.00 -1.10
C HIS A 170 0.62 -2.49 -1.07
N SER A 171 1.80 -2.84 -0.57
CA SER A 171 2.20 -4.24 -0.38
C SER A 171 2.11 -5.04 -1.69
N GLN A 172 1.33 -6.11 -1.76
CA GLN A 172 1.05 -6.85 -3.00
C GLN A 172 0.55 -5.93 -4.12
N GLY A 173 -0.31 -4.96 -3.82
CA GLY A 173 -0.76 -3.98 -4.82
C GLY A 173 0.39 -3.18 -5.40
N SER A 174 1.37 -2.80 -4.58
CA SER A 174 2.60 -2.15 -5.04
C SER A 174 3.43 -3.08 -5.95
N LEU A 175 3.56 -4.35 -5.60
CA LEU A 175 4.23 -5.35 -6.44
C LEU A 175 3.55 -5.49 -7.81
N MET A 176 2.22 -5.59 -7.83
CA MET A 176 1.45 -5.67 -9.09
C MET A 176 1.65 -4.42 -9.94
N LEU A 177 1.62 -3.23 -9.33
CA LEU A 177 1.84 -1.97 -10.04
C LEU A 177 3.29 -1.81 -10.50
N GLN A 178 4.29 -2.31 -9.77
CA GLN A 178 5.67 -2.35 -10.25
C GLN A 178 5.78 -3.17 -11.54
N GLN A 179 5.16 -4.35 -11.58
CA GLN A 179 5.13 -5.18 -12.79
C GLN A 179 4.38 -4.48 -13.93
N LEU A 180 3.27 -3.81 -13.63
CA LEU A 180 2.49 -3.06 -14.61
C LEU A 180 3.29 -1.90 -15.21
N ILE A 181 3.99 -1.12 -14.39
CA ILE A 181 4.85 -0.03 -14.85
C ILE A 181 5.96 -0.58 -15.77
N ALA A 182 6.70 -1.59 -15.31
CA ALA A 182 7.84 -2.13 -16.05
C ALA A 182 7.45 -2.88 -17.33
N ASN A 183 6.31 -3.58 -17.33
CA ASN A 183 5.93 -4.46 -18.44
C ASN A 183 4.99 -3.81 -19.46
N GLU A 184 4.19 -2.82 -19.04
CA GLU A 184 3.15 -2.22 -19.87
C GLU A 184 3.38 -0.73 -20.09
N ILE A 185 3.54 0.05 -19.01
CA ILE A 185 3.56 1.51 -19.09
C ILE A 185 4.87 2.01 -19.70
N GLU A 186 6.03 1.58 -19.22
CA GLU A 186 7.32 2.00 -19.78
C GLU A 186 7.51 1.62 -21.25
N LYS A 187 6.83 0.56 -21.70
CA LYS A 187 6.88 0.10 -23.09
C LYS A 187 5.94 0.87 -24.02
N ASN A 188 5.05 1.71 -23.46
CA ASN A 188 4.11 2.51 -24.24
C ASN A 188 4.25 4.00 -23.90
N PRO A 189 5.05 4.76 -24.66
CA PRO A 189 5.30 6.19 -24.40
C PRO A 189 4.02 7.04 -24.32
N ALA A 190 3.00 6.71 -25.11
CA ALA A 190 1.72 7.42 -25.09
C ALA A 190 0.94 7.21 -23.78
N VAL A 191 1.13 6.07 -23.10
CA VAL A 191 0.58 5.79 -21.78
C VAL A 191 1.48 6.38 -20.70
N ALA A 192 2.80 6.21 -20.81
CA ALA A 192 3.78 6.68 -19.84
C ALA A 192 3.68 8.20 -19.59
N THR A 193 3.49 9.00 -20.63
CA THR A 193 3.31 10.47 -20.51
C THR A 193 2.06 10.89 -19.75
N ARG A 194 1.07 10.01 -19.65
CA ARG A 194 -0.16 10.23 -18.88
C ARG A 194 -0.06 9.80 -17.42
N MET A 195 0.88 8.93 -17.07
CA MET A 195 1.18 8.58 -15.68
C MET A 195 1.83 9.80 -15.00
N LYS A 196 1.12 10.41 -14.07
CA LYS A 196 1.64 11.59 -13.36
C LYS A 196 2.38 11.22 -12.09
N LEU A 197 1.95 10.17 -11.42
CA LEU A 197 2.56 9.70 -10.19
C LEU A 197 2.24 8.22 -10.00
N ALA A 198 3.17 7.47 -9.40
CA ALA A 198 2.89 6.17 -8.82
C ALA A 198 3.22 6.20 -7.31
N ILE A 199 2.23 5.94 -6.46
CA ILE A 199 2.35 5.83 -5.00
C ILE A 199 2.29 4.34 -4.69
N ILE A 200 3.45 3.73 -4.39
CA ILE A 200 3.60 2.28 -4.25
C ILE A 200 4.45 1.89 -3.03
N PRO A 201 4.07 2.33 -1.81
CA PRO A 201 4.77 1.95 -0.59
C PRO A 201 4.58 0.47 -0.24
N GLY A 202 5.40 -0.03 0.70
CA GLY A 202 5.28 -1.37 1.27
C GLY A 202 5.77 -2.49 0.35
N PHE A 203 6.53 -2.18 -0.70
CA PHE A 203 7.28 -3.16 -1.49
C PHE A 203 8.57 -2.54 -2.07
N ASN A 204 9.67 -3.31 -2.06
CA ASN A 204 10.97 -2.80 -2.44
C ASN A 204 11.01 -2.36 -3.92
N VAL A 205 11.27 -1.09 -4.17
CA VAL A 205 11.65 -0.55 -5.48
C VAL A 205 13.17 -0.44 -5.49
N LEU A 206 13.84 -1.28 -6.25
CA LEU A 206 15.31 -1.29 -6.31
C LEU A 206 15.83 -0.23 -7.28
N VAL A 207 16.87 0.48 -6.86
CA VAL A 207 17.67 1.39 -7.70
C VAL A 207 19.16 1.15 -7.47
N PRO A 208 20.04 1.43 -8.45
CA PRO A 208 21.48 1.43 -8.18
C PRO A 208 21.81 2.48 -7.11
N GLN A 209 22.77 2.18 -6.24
CA GLN A 209 23.18 3.10 -5.17
C GLN A 209 23.52 4.48 -5.74
N GLY A 210 22.97 5.53 -5.14
CA GLY A 210 23.14 6.91 -5.58
C GLY A 210 22.37 7.32 -6.85
N ARG A 211 21.48 6.44 -7.38
CA ARG A 211 20.66 6.71 -8.55
C ARG A 211 19.17 6.69 -8.19
N LEU A 212 18.36 7.32 -9.02
CA LEU A 212 16.90 7.34 -8.85
C LEU A 212 16.16 6.38 -9.80
N VAL A 213 16.86 5.77 -10.73
CA VAL A 213 16.31 4.90 -11.78
C VAL A 213 17.36 3.91 -12.27
N GLY A 214 16.94 2.85 -12.93
CA GLY A 214 17.83 1.84 -13.53
C GLY A 214 17.88 0.53 -12.75
N GLY A 215 16.89 0.28 -11.89
CA GLY A 215 16.72 -0.97 -11.15
C GLY A 215 15.40 -1.67 -11.49
N THR A 216 14.40 -1.58 -10.60
CA THR A 216 13.05 -2.08 -10.83
C THR A 216 12.44 -1.48 -12.10
N PHE A 217 12.65 -0.20 -12.30
CA PHE A 217 12.23 0.54 -13.49
C PHE A 217 13.42 0.94 -14.35
N LYS A 218 13.23 0.94 -15.68
CA LYS A 218 14.26 1.32 -16.64
C LYS A 218 14.30 2.84 -16.88
N SER A 219 13.13 3.48 -16.88
CA SER A 219 12.97 4.88 -17.23
C SER A 219 12.15 5.70 -16.24
N THR A 220 11.35 5.06 -15.39
CA THR A 220 10.52 5.73 -14.39
C THR A 220 11.33 5.98 -13.11
N PRO A 221 11.69 7.24 -12.78
CA PRO A 221 12.53 7.54 -11.63
C PRO A 221 11.73 7.57 -10.32
N LEU A 222 12.43 7.47 -9.20
CA LEU A 222 11.91 7.91 -7.91
C LEU A 222 11.73 9.44 -7.93
N CYS A 223 10.68 9.93 -7.27
CA CYS A 223 10.47 11.39 -7.15
C CYS A 223 11.58 12.01 -6.30
N SER A 224 12.09 13.17 -6.75
CA SER A 224 13.22 13.87 -6.14
C SER A 224 12.89 15.26 -5.63
N ARG A 225 11.68 15.76 -5.89
CA ARG A 225 11.18 17.08 -5.44
C ARG A 225 9.65 17.10 -5.42
N PRO A 226 9.05 18.02 -4.63
CA PRO A 226 7.61 18.24 -4.64
C PRO A 226 7.09 18.64 -6.02
N GLY A 227 5.89 18.19 -6.38
CA GLY A 227 5.23 18.52 -7.64
C GLY A 227 5.86 17.88 -8.89
N GLU A 228 6.85 17.00 -8.74
CA GLU A 228 7.41 16.23 -9.85
C GLU A 228 6.39 15.24 -10.38
N THR A 229 6.36 15.06 -11.71
CA THR A 229 5.45 14.12 -12.37
C THR A 229 6.21 13.08 -13.18
N GLY A 230 5.55 11.94 -13.47
CA GLY A 230 6.19 10.82 -14.17
C GLY A 230 7.18 10.05 -13.29
N CYS A 231 7.02 10.11 -11.97
CA CYS A 231 7.92 9.50 -10.99
C CYS A 231 7.17 8.63 -9.98
N VAL A 232 7.91 8.02 -9.07
CA VAL A 232 7.42 7.06 -8.09
C VAL A 232 7.71 7.54 -6.68
N ILE A 233 6.68 7.52 -5.80
CA ILE A 233 6.83 7.57 -4.34
C ILE A 233 6.79 6.12 -3.85
N ALA A 234 7.91 5.65 -3.32
CA ALA A 234 8.05 4.34 -2.73
C ALA A 234 8.81 4.45 -1.41
N CYS A 235 8.38 3.69 -0.42
CA CYS A 235 9.03 3.55 0.88
C CYS A 235 8.54 2.26 1.55
N SER A 236 9.26 1.83 2.57
CA SER A 236 8.81 0.86 3.56
C SER A 236 9.16 1.42 4.92
N SER A 237 8.20 1.47 5.84
CA SER A 237 8.31 2.20 7.10
C SER A 237 8.86 1.32 8.21
N PHE A 238 9.80 1.86 8.96
CA PHE A 238 10.39 1.22 10.14
C PHE A 238 10.49 2.22 11.28
N ARG A 239 10.28 1.78 12.52
CA ARG A 239 10.55 2.65 13.67
C ARG A 239 12.02 3.06 13.70
N GLU A 240 12.29 4.30 14.07
CA GLU A 240 13.66 4.81 14.23
C GLU A 240 14.51 3.88 15.11
N ARG A 241 13.92 3.37 16.20
CA ARG A 241 14.61 2.49 17.16
C ARG A 241 14.69 1.02 16.72
N ASN A 242 13.96 0.63 15.68
CA ASN A 242 13.92 -0.73 15.13
C ASN A 242 14.09 -0.69 13.61
N PRO A 243 15.28 -0.35 13.09
CA PRO A 243 15.57 -0.34 11.66
C PRO A 243 15.46 -1.76 11.07
N PRO A 244 15.38 -1.90 9.73
CA PRO A 244 15.31 -3.22 9.11
C PRO A 244 16.49 -4.09 9.54
N PRO A 245 16.22 -5.30 10.10
CA PRO A 245 17.28 -6.25 10.44
C PRO A 245 17.96 -6.80 9.17
N GLU A 246 19.08 -7.49 9.34
CA GLU A 246 19.69 -8.24 8.26
C GLU A 246 18.70 -9.30 7.73
N GLY A 247 18.60 -9.42 6.39
CA GLY A 247 17.63 -10.31 5.76
C GLY A 247 16.18 -9.90 5.86
N ALA A 248 15.89 -8.63 6.25
CA ALA A 248 14.53 -8.11 6.24
C ALA A 248 13.89 -8.23 4.84
N LEU A 249 12.61 -8.55 4.79
CA LEU A 249 11.86 -8.65 3.54
C LEU A 249 11.74 -7.28 2.86
N PHE A 250 11.58 -6.21 3.66
CA PHE A 250 11.45 -4.84 3.17
C PHE A 250 12.61 -3.96 3.68
N GLY A 251 12.90 -2.92 2.91
CA GLY A 251 13.91 -1.93 3.26
C GLY A 251 15.37 -2.37 3.10
N VAL A 252 15.63 -3.58 2.58
CA VAL A 252 16.97 -4.10 2.29
C VAL A 252 16.99 -4.69 0.89
N ALA A 253 17.96 -4.30 0.07
CA ALA A 253 18.15 -4.87 -1.26
C ALA A 253 18.92 -6.20 -1.18
N ASP A 254 18.48 -7.18 -1.93
CA ASP A 254 19.10 -8.51 -2.05
C ASP A 254 20.25 -8.59 -3.07
N LYS A 255 20.46 -7.51 -3.83
CA LYS A 255 21.46 -7.46 -4.92
C LYS A 255 22.60 -6.51 -4.59
N PRO A 256 23.87 -6.92 -4.74
CA PRO A 256 25.02 -6.04 -4.61
C PRO A 256 24.93 -4.82 -5.53
N GLY A 257 25.35 -3.65 -5.05
CA GLY A 257 25.31 -2.39 -5.81
C GLY A 257 23.92 -1.74 -5.93
N MET A 258 22.87 -2.40 -5.43
CA MET A 258 21.52 -1.86 -5.38
C MET A 258 21.19 -1.37 -3.97
N THR A 259 20.21 -0.50 -3.89
CA THR A 259 19.53 -0.08 -2.64
C THR A 259 18.03 -0.12 -2.85
N VAL A 260 17.26 -0.16 -1.78
CA VAL A 260 15.83 0.08 -1.86
C VAL A 260 15.58 1.59 -1.96
N GLY A 261 14.76 2.01 -2.90
CA GLY A 261 14.34 3.40 -3.04
C GLY A 261 13.49 3.83 -1.84
N CYS A 262 13.81 5.01 -1.29
CA CYS A 262 13.00 5.67 -0.29
C CYS A 262 12.73 7.10 -0.74
N VAL A 263 11.44 7.45 -0.82
CA VAL A 263 10.96 8.81 -1.07
C VAL A 263 10.10 9.24 0.10
N ASN A 264 10.46 10.35 0.75
CA ASN A 264 9.63 10.90 1.82
C ASN A 264 8.28 11.36 1.23
N PRO A 265 7.14 10.82 1.68
CA PRO A 265 5.84 11.12 1.08
C PRO A 265 5.38 12.56 1.30
N ALA A 266 5.78 13.21 2.38
CA ALA A 266 5.44 14.61 2.64
C ALA A 266 6.34 15.60 1.88
N LEU A 267 7.61 15.25 1.67
CA LEU A 267 8.57 16.12 0.99
C LEU A 267 9.54 15.28 0.14
N PRO A 268 9.16 14.89 -1.09
CA PRO A 268 10.01 14.12 -1.97
C PRO A 268 11.40 14.79 -2.15
N GLY A 269 12.45 13.98 -2.04
CA GLY A 269 13.84 14.43 -2.09
C GLY A 269 14.44 14.91 -0.78
N SER A 270 13.63 15.10 0.29
CA SER A 270 14.16 15.46 1.61
C SER A 270 14.95 14.31 2.23
N ARG A 271 16.02 14.70 2.93
CA ARG A 271 16.85 13.81 3.78
C ARG A 271 16.72 14.16 5.26
N ASP A 272 15.88 15.12 5.58
CA ASP A 272 15.62 15.56 6.95
C ASP A 272 14.35 14.92 7.52
N TRP A 273 14.15 15.06 8.82
CA TRP A 273 12.91 14.71 9.48
C TRP A 273 11.81 15.66 9.02
N VAL A 274 10.74 15.10 8.45
CA VAL A 274 9.57 15.85 7.98
C VAL A 274 8.35 15.35 8.75
N LYS A 275 7.56 16.27 9.30
CA LYS A 275 6.29 15.95 9.95
C LYS A 275 5.29 15.47 8.92
N LEU A 276 4.51 14.45 9.29
CA LEU A 276 3.52 13.83 8.42
C LEU A 276 2.09 14.23 8.79
N ASP A 277 1.22 14.25 7.78
CA ASP A 277 -0.23 14.33 7.91
C ASP A 277 -0.83 12.93 7.73
N SER A 278 -1.28 12.36 8.83
CA SER A 278 -1.64 10.95 8.94
C SER A 278 -3.15 10.76 9.12
N TYR A 279 -3.67 9.67 8.57
CA TYR A 279 -5.04 9.21 8.81
C TYR A 279 -5.04 7.80 9.40
N TRP A 280 -5.61 7.63 10.58
CA TRP A 280 -5.59 6.38 11.32
C TRP A 280 -6.99 5.79 11.46
N TYR A 281 -7.11 4.48 11.27
CA TYR A 281 -8.31 3.75 11.69
C TYR A 281 -8.22 3.49 13.19
N SER A 282 -8.96 4.26 13.99
CA SER A 282 -8.84 4.31 15.45
C SER A 282 -9.32 3.04 16.16
N ARG A 283 -10.12 2.22 15.47
CA ARG A 283 -10.72 0.98 16.01
C ARG A 283 -10.04 -0.28 15.50
N SER A 284 -8.81 -0.17 15.02
CA SER A 284 -8.04 -1.34 14.54
C SER A 284 -7.85 -2.34 15.67
N SER A 285 -8.12 -3.61 15.38
CA SER A 285 -7.83 -4.76 16.26
C SER A 285 -6.48 -5.42 15.97
N ASN A 286 -5.70 -4.85 15.04
CA ASN A 286 -4.38 -5.37 14.73
C ASN A 286 -3.49 -5.32 15.97
N PRO A 287 -2.72 -6.37 16.26
CA PRO A 287 -1.76 -6.35 17.36
C PRO A 287 -0.77 -5.20 17.22
N VAL A 288 -0.45 -4.56 18.34
CA VAL A 288 0.56 -3.49 18.41
C VAL A 288 1.56 -3.85 19.51
N PRO A 289 2.87 -3.71 19.29
CA PRO A 289 3.85 -3.93 20.32
C PRO A 289 3.55 -3.09 21.57
N GLY A 290 3.48 -3.73 22.74
CA GLY A 290 3.11 -3.08 24.00
C GLY A 290 1.59 -2.95 24.24
N GLY A 291 0.74 -3.60 23.42
CA GLY A 291 -0.71 -3.67 23.60
C GLY A 291 -1.51 -2.58 22.88
N PRO A 292 -2.83 -2.50 23.08
CA PRO A 292 -3.71 -1.56 22.41
C PRO A 292 -3.28 -0.10 22.54
N ILE A 293 -3.62 0.71 21.54
CA ILE A 293 -3.31 2.15 21.54
C ILE A 293 -4.46 2.90 22.21
N SER A 294 -4.11 3.68 23.23
CA SER A 294 -4.96 4.78 23.71
C SER A 294 -4.57 6.04 22.96
N TRP A 295 -5.40 6.54 22.07
CA TRP A 295 -5.07 7.64 21.16
C TRP A 295 -4.92 9.00 21.87
N SER A 296 -5.63 9.19 22.98
CA SER A 296 -5.61 10.43 23.74
C SER A 296 -5.89 10.16 25.22
N THR A 297 -5.36 11.03 26.10
CA THR A 297 -5.73 11.07 27.52
C THR A 297 -7.19 11.48 27.73
N GLU A 298 -7.88 12.00 26.71
CA GLU A 298 -9.30 12.37 26.77
C GLU A 298 -10.25 11.17 26.58
N GLY A 299 -9.72 9.96 26.39
CA GLY A 299 -10.51 8.74 26.26
C GLY A 299 -10.68 8.25 24.82
N ALA A 300 -11.80 7.57 24.55
CA ALA A 300 -12.05 6.91 23.28
C ALA A 300 -12.24 7.90 22.11
N PRO A 301 -11.74 7.55 20.89
CA PRO A 301 -11.94 8.37 19.71
C PRO A 301 -13.44 8.60 19.38
N PRO A 302 -13.85 9.86 19.09
CA PRO A 302 -15.24 10.18 18.76
C PRO A 302 -15.72 9.59 17.43
N SER A 303 -14.80 9.31 16.49
CA SER A 303 -15.10 8.76 15.18
C SER A 303 -14.20 7.58 14.82
N PRO A 304 -14.59 6.76 13.80
CA PRO A 304 -13.78 5.62 13.36
C PRO A 304 -12.40 5.98 12.86
N TYR A 305 -12.21 7.20 12.36
CA TYR A 305 -10.94 7.67 11.83
C TYR A 305 -10.45 8.90 12.59
N LEU A 306 -9.15 9.01 12.72
CA LEU A 306 -8.45 10.17 13.25
C LEU A 306 -7.51 10.74 12.20
N ARG A 307 -7.38 12.08 12.17
CA ARG A 307 -6.31 12.79 11.46
C ARG A 307 -5.36 13.38 12.47
N THR A 308 -4.07 13.14 12.29
CA THR A 308 -3.03 13.71 13.13
C THR A 308 -2.01 14.45 12.27
N GLU A 309 -1.87 15.75 12.48
CA GLU A 309 -0.81 16.52 11.86
C GLU A 309 0.40 16.56 12.81
N GLY A 310 1.55 16.09 12.30
CA GLY A 310 2.81 16.15 13.03
C GLY A 310 2.91 15.28 14.28
N LEU A 311 2.01 14.32 14.51
CA LEU A 311 2.21 13.28 15.53
C LEU A 311 3.40 12.39 15.17
N VAL A 312 3.61 12.17 13.89
CA VAL A 312 4.71 11.38 13.33
C VAL A 312 5.60 12.26 12.48
N SER A 313 6.90 11.99 12.50
CA SER A 313 7.86 12.48 11.53
C SER A 313 8.53 11.32 10.83
N ALA A 314 8.92 11.54 9.57
CA ALA A 314 9.59 10.56 8.75
C ALA A 314 10.87 11.10 8.14
N LYS A 315 11.86 10.20 7.98
CA LYS A 315 13.13 10.48 7.32
C LYS A 315 13.54 9.30 6.47
N CYS A 316 13.90 9.53 5.21
CA CYS A 316 14.49 8.49 4.36
C CYS A 316 15.93 8.18 4.79
N ILE A 317 16.20 6.91 5.04
CA ILE A 317 17.55 6.36 5.23
C ILE A 317 17.95 5.60 3.97
N ASN A 318 19.12 5.92 3.43
CA ASN A 318 19.70 5.25 2.26
C ASN A 318 21.18 4.99 2.56
N GLU A 319 21.50 3.78 3.01
CA GLU A 319 22.83 3.37 3.46
C GLU A 319 23.18 1.99 2.89
N GLY A 320 24.09 1.96 1.93
CA GLY A 320 24.47 0.71 1.25
C GLY A 320 23.25 0.05 0.58
N GLN A 321 22.92 -1.17 0.98
CA GLN A 321 21.75 -1.89 0.48
C GLN A 321 20.43 -1.49 1.18
N ARG A 322 20.49 -0.74 2.27
CA ARG A 322 19.32 -0.31 3.04
C ARG A 322 18.71 0.95 2.44
N GLY A 323 17.37 0.92 2.29
CA GLY A 323 16.58 2.10 1.94
C GLY A 323 15.20 1.96 2.57
N TYR A 324 14.88 2.80 3.55
CA TYR A 324 13.63 2.72 4.28
C TYR A 324 13.21 4.09 4.84
N LEU A 325 11.93 4.22 5.16
CA LEU A 325 11.39 5.38 5.82
C LEU A 325 11.46 5.17 7.35
N SER A 326 12.33 5.93 7.99
CA SER A 326 12.46 5.91 9.46
C SER A 326 11.37 6.75 10.08
N ILE A 327 10.62 6.19 11.04
CA ILE A 327 9.46 6.81 11.68
C ILE A 327 9.75 7.14 13.14
N HIS A 328 9.51 8.38 13.49
CA HIS A 328 9.60 8.92 14.85
C HIS A 328 8.25 9.46 15.32
N THR A 329 7.87 9.20 16.55
CA THR A 329 6.65 9.75 17.17
C THR A 329 7.00 10.99 17.97
N ASN A 330 6.29 12.11 17.73
CA ASN A 330 6.61 13.44 18.25
C ASN A 330 5.80 13.84 19.50
N ALA A 331 4.89 13.00 20.00
CA ALA A 331 4.13 13.30 21.21
C ALA A 331 5.05 13.34 22.44
N ASP A 332 4.74 14.21 23.38
CA ASP A 332 5.47 14.38 24.63
C ASP A 332 4.50 14.45 25.84
N PRO A 333 4.99 14.51 27.10
CA PRO A 333 4.13 14.53 28.27
C PRO A 333 3.14 15.69 28.35
N SER A 334 3.37 16.80 27.63
CA SER A 334 2.45 17.94 27.56
C SER A 334 1.37 17.77 26.50
N ASP A 335 1.56 16.79 25.58
CA ASP A 335 0.66 16.47 24.48
C ASP A 335 -0.43 15.49 24.97
N LYS A 336 -1.69 15.77 24.70
CA LYS A 336 -2.78 14.85 25.03
C LYS A 336 -2.84 13.61 24.11
N ARG A 337 -2.14 13.64 22.99
CA ARG A 337 -2.02 12.51 22.08
C ARG A 337 -1.10 11.43 22.66
N THR A 338 -1.28 10.21 22.22
CA THR A 338 -0.32 9.13 22.51
C THR A 338 1.03 9.38 21.82
N ASP A 339 2.12 8.88 22.40
CA ASP A 339 3.42 8.71 21.73
C ASP A 339 3.57 7.35 21.04
N ARG A 340 2.47 6.63 20.86
CA ARG A 340 2.43 5.30 20.30
C ARG A 340 1.51 5.25 19.08
N ILE A 341 1.97 4.61 18.04
CA ILE A 341 1.20 4.26 16.84
C ILE A 341 1.38 2.78 16.55
N GLY A 342 0.45 2.17 15.80
CA GLY A 342 0.58 0.81 15.29
C GLY A 342 1.14 0.79 13.87
N GLY A 343 1.34 -0.40 13.34
CA GLY A 343 1.78 -0.59 11.97
C GLY A 343 2.48 -1.92 11.73
N GLU A 344 2.89 -2.60 12.78
CA GLU A 344 3.58 -3.88 12.69
C GLU A 344 2.66 -4.99 12.22
N VAL A 345 3.23 -5.93 11.45
CA VAL A 345 2.55 -7.17 11.06
C VAL A 345 2.82 -8.25 12.11
N ALA A 346 1.75 -8.93 12.54
CA ALA A 346 1.84 -10.10 13.39
C ALA A 346 1.18 -11.31 12.70
N VAL A 347 1.86 -12.45 12.74
CA VAL A 347 1.35 -13.75 12.27
C VAL A 347 1.37 -14.71 13.46
N LEU A 348 0.23 -15.34 13.73
CA LEU A 348 0.08 -16.23 14.88
C LEU A 348 0.52 -15.61 16.22
N GLY A 349 0.28 -14.31 16.39
CA GLY A 349 0.66 -13.56 17.59
C GLY A 349 2.13 -13.13 17.68
N MET A 350 2.97 -13.48 16.71
CA MET A 350 4.37 -13.09 16.62
C MET A 350 4.55 -11.93 15.64
N PHE A 351 5.22 -10.87 16.08
CA PHE A 351 5.60 -9.76 15.20
C PHE A 351 6.70 -10.18 14.23
N LEU A 352 6.64 -9.66 13.00
CA LEU A 352 7.60 -9.90 11.94
C LEU A 352 8.55 -8.68 11.81
N PRO A 353 9.72 -8.66 12.46
CA PRO A 353 10.59 -7.49 12.48
C PRO A 353 11.04 -7.04 11.09
N GLY A 354 11.26 -7.98 10.16
CA GLY A 354 11.65 -7.71 8.77
C GLY A 354 10.56 -7.07 7.91
N TRP A 355 9.35 -6.88 8.46
CA TRP A 355 8.24 -6.21 7.79
C TRP A 355 8.09 -4.74 8.22
N GLY A 356 8.76 -4.32 9.31
CA GLY A 356 8.66 -2.95 9.84
C GLY A 356 7.24 -2.57 10.27
N MET A 357 6.86 -1.33 9.99
CA MET A 357 5.53 -0.77 10.24
C MET A 357 4.63 -0.89 9.00
N HIS A 358 4.68 -2.00 8.30
CA HIS A 358 4.08 -2.23 7.00
C HIS A 358 2.59 -1.86 6.90
N LEU A 359 1.81 -2.06 7.98
CA LEU A 359 0.38 -1.69 7.97
C LEU A 359 0.16 -0.18 8.07
N ALA A 360 1.19 0.60 8.41
CA ALA A 360 1.14 2.06 8.52
C ALA A 360 1.65 2.78 7.27
N ASP A 361 2.34 2.10 6.34
CA ASP A 361 2.99 2.70 5.16
C ASP A 361 2.13 3.72 4.38
N VAL A 362 0.82 3.52 4.31
CA VAL A 362 -0.12 4.47 3.69
C VAL A 362 -0.75 5.40 4.75
N PRO A 363 -1.34 4.88 5.84
CA PRO A 363 -2.01 5.70 6.85
C PRO A 363 -1.16 6.82 7.44
N GLU A 364 0.13 6.55 7.69
CA GLU A 364 1.02 7.52 8.36
C GLU A 364 1.29 8.79 7.56
N ALA A 365 1.10 8.76 6.23
CA ALA A 365 1.35 9.89 5.33
C ALA A 365 0.19 10.12 4.36
N GLN A 366 -1.01 9.60 4.64
CA GLN A 366 -2.12 9.64 3.68
C GLN A 366 -2.53 11.07 3.32
N GLY A 367 -2.47 12.02 4.26
CA GLY A 367 -2.78 13.42 4.02
C GLY A 367 -1.79 14.06 3.05
N ASP A 368 -0.50 13.81 3.25
CA ASP A 368 0.56 14.29 2.35
C ASP A 368 0.41 13.70 0.94
N LEU A 369 0.11 12.41 0.83
CA LEU A 369 -0.10 11.75 -0.45
C LEU A 369 -1.33 12.30 -1.19
N ILE A 370 -2.43 12.59 -0.48
CA ILE A 370 -3.63 13.22 -1.05
C ILE A 370 -3.29 14.63 -1.54
N GLN A 371 -2.54 15.41 -0.76
CA GLN A 371 -2.09 16.74 -1.16
C GLN A 371 -1.27 16.69 -2.45
N GLN A 372 -0.32 15.77 -2.58
CA GLN A 372 0.48 15.60 -3.79
C GLN A 372 -0.39 15.33 -5.02
N VAL A 373 -1.39 14.45 -4.88
CA VAL A 373 -2.34 14.15 -5.96
C VAL A 373 -3.17 15.39 -6.32
N GLY A 374 -3.63 16.16 -5.32
CA GLY A 374 -4.36 17.41 -5.52
C GLY A 374 -3.56 18.49 -6.25
N GLU A 375 -2.28 18.67 -5.88
CA GLU A 375 -1.38 19.61 -6.55
C GLU A 375 -1.16 19.25 -8.02
N ILE A 376 -0.97 17.96 -8.33
CA ILE A 376 -0.88 17.44 -9.69
C ILE A 376 -2.19 17.69 -10.45
N GLY A 377 -3.34 17.40 -9.81
CA GLY A 377 -4.66 17.63 -10.39
C GLY A 377 -4.88 19.10 -10.76
N MET A 378 -4.54 20.02 -9.86
CA MET A 378 -4.63 21.46 -10.12
C MET A 378 -3.70 21.89 -11.28
N ALA A 379 -2.51 21.36 -11.38
CA ALA A 379 -1.59 21.66 -12.48
C ALA A 379 -2.16 21.18 -13.83
N GLU A 380 -2.73 19.99 -13.89
CA GLU A 380 -3.39 19.44 -15.10
C GLU A 380 -4.63 20.25 -15.49
N ALA A 381 -5.46 20.70 -14.55
CA ALA A 381 -6.61 21.57 -14.82
C ALA A 381 -6.18 22.90 -15.45
N ARG A 382 -5.13 23.54 -14.91
CA ARG A 382 -4.57 24.78 -15.46
C ARG A 382 -4.01 24.58 -16.87
N ALA A 383 -3.34 23.47 -17.15
CA ALA A 383 -2.81 23.15 -18.47
C ALA A 383 -3.93 22.99 -19.51
N ARG A 384 -5.01 22.30 -19.16
CA ARG A 384 -6.21 22.14 -20.03
C ARG A 384 -6.87 23.49 -20.36
N SER A 385 -7.07 24.35 -19.33
CA SER A 385 -7.66 25.67 -19.51
C SER A 385 -6.85 26.55 -20.47
N ARG A 386 -5.52 26.54 -20.37
CA ARG A 386 -4.62 27.26 -21.27
C ARG A 386 -4.70 26.75 -22.72
N THR A 387 -4.84 25.45 -22.92
CA THR A 387 -4.99 24.84 -24.24
C THR A 387 -6.34 25.21 -24.88
N ALA A 388 -7.42 25.21 -24.09
CA ALA A 388 -8.74 25.60 -24.54
C ALA A 388 -8.80 27.10 -24.93
N ALA A 389 -8.14 27.99 -24.17
CA ALA A 389 -8.08 29.42 -24.46
C ALA A 389 -7.22 29.79 -25.70
N ARG A 390 -6.41 28.88 -26.22
CA ARG A 390 -5.57 29.07 -27.42
C ARG A 390 -6.19 28.55 -28.71
N ARG A 391 -7.29 27.82 -28.62
CA ARG A 391 -8.11 27.35 -29.74
C ARG A 391 -9.28 28.28 -30.01
#